data_3d42de21fa5e67b9e66cfc681a7f6e22
#
_entry.id   3d42de21fa5e67b9e66cfc681a7f6e22
#
_cell.length_a   1.000
_cell.length_b   1.000
_cell.length_c   1.000
_cell.angle_alpha   90.00
_cell.angle_beta   90.00
_cell.angle_gamma   90.00
#
_symmetry.space_group_name_H-M   'P 1'
#
loop_
_entity.id
_entity.type
_entity.pdbx_description
1 polymer ?
#
loop_
_entity_poly.entity_id
_entity_poly.type
_entity_poly.pdbx_seq_one_letter_code
_entity_poly.pdbx_strand_id
1 'polypeptide(L)'
;VQSALASAISEIGAEFVYCGKTAADTGAGSTGPGIAERLGWASVSNITEASFSGGITVIAPVEGGHARVSVTGNAVISCDKGNVKVRKPNVKGIMMAKRAQVNVVGGSAPSNSVTVVSQTPPPAKPEGKKFEGGASAQQVASLLRDEANVI
;
A
#
# COMPACT_ATOMS: atom_id res chain seq x y z
N VAL A 1 -10.66 1.85 10.12
CA VAL A 1 -9.19 1.70 10.22
C VAL A 1 -8.53 3.08 10.31
N GLN A 2 -8.64 3.95 9.30
CA GLN A 2 -7.94 5.25 9.25
C GLN A 2 -8.20 6.13 10.49
N SER A 3 -9.45 6.23 10.95
CA SER A 3 -9.80 7.04 12.13
C SER A 3 -9.16 6.50 13.41
N ALA A 4 -9.21 5.19 13.61
CA ALA A 4 -8.59 4.56 14.78
C ALA A 4 -7.06 4.74 14.79
N LEU A 5 -6.43 4.61 13.61
CA LEU A 5 -4.99 4.86 13.49
C LEU A 5 -4.64 6.32 13.72
N ALA A 6 -5.42 7.27 13.19
CA ALA A 6 -5.18 8.70 13.40
C ALA A 6 -5.28 9.07 14.90
N SER A 7 -6.28 8.54 15.62
CA SER A 7 -6.39 8.74 17.07
C SER A 7 -5.18 8.18 17.81
N ALA A 8 -4.77 6.95 17.53
CA ALA A 8 -3.60 6.33 18.17
C ALA A 8 -2.31 7.10 17.88
N ILE A 9 -2.11 7.59 16.65
CA ILE A 9 -0.96 8.40 16.26
C ILE A 9 -0.92 9.71 17.07
N SER A 10 -2.07 10.36 17.23
CA SER A 10 -2.17 11.58 18.05
C SER A 10 -1.85 11.31 19.52
N GLU A 11 -2.35 10.21 20.09
CA GLU A 11 -2.09 9.82 21.48
C GLU A 11 -0.60 9.52 21.74
N ILE A 12 0.08 8.90 20.77
CA ILE A 12 1.52 8.61 20.85
C ILE A 12 2.35 9.89 20.71
N GLY A 13 1.80 10.95 20.12
CA GLY A 13 2.52 12.18 19.83
C GLY A 13 3.57 12.02 18.72
N ALA A 14 3.30 11.14 17.75
CA ALA A 14 4.17 10.97 16.61
C ALA A 14 4.10 12.19 15.68
N GLU A 15 5.23 12.56 15.10
CA GLU A 15 5.34 13.63 14.12
C GLU A 15 5.50 13.11 12.68
N PHE A 16 5.81 11.82 12.57
CA PHE A 16 6.11 11.18 11.30
C PHE A 16 5.61 9.74 11.26
N VAL A 17 4.92 9.38 10.18
CA VAL A 17 4.32 8.05 10.01
C VAL A 17 4.75 7.42 8.69
N TYR A 18 5.27 6.21 8.77
CA TYR A 18 5.48 5.35 7.62
C TYR A 18 4.35 4.34 7.50
N CYS A 19 3.88 4.13 6.28
CA CYS A 19 2.94 3.07 5.96
C CYS A 19 3.31 2.36 4.66
N GLY A 20 2.71 1.21 4.43
CA GLY A 20 2.82 0.50 3.15
C GLY A 20 2.04 1.20 2.04
N LYS A 21 2.44 0.94 0.80
CA LYS A 21 1.78 1.47 -0.40
C LYS A 21 0.33 1.04 -0.50
N THR A 22 0.09 -0.26 -0.47
CA THR A 22 -1.24 -0.86 -0.64
C THR A 22 -1.36 -2.16 0.14
N ALA A 23 -2.57 -2.54 0.51
CA ALA A 23 -2.88 -3.88 0.98
C ALA A 23 -3.16 -4.80 -0.22
N ALA A 24 -2.72 -6.06 -0.13
CA ALA A 24 -2.81 -7.01 -1.24
C ALA A 24 -4.25 -7.44 -1.57
N ASP A 25 -5.16 -7.33 -0.62
CA ASP A 25 -6.56 -7.71 -0.75
C ASP A 25 -7.39 -6.68 -1.54
N THR A 26 -7.27 -5.40 -1.21
CA THR A 26 -8.08 -4.34 -1.80
C THR A 26 -7.34 -3.50 -2.84
N GLY A 27 -6.01 -3.42 -2.75
CA GLY A 27 -5.20 -2.55 -3.61
C GLY A 27 -5.51 -1.04 -3.50
N ALA A 28 -6.31 -0.64 -2.51
CA ALA A 28 -6.89 0.71 -2.44
C ALA A 28 -5.87 1.83 -2.19
N GLY A 29 -4.74 1.54 -1.55
CA GLY A 29 -3.69 2.54 -1.25
C GLY A 29 -4.15 3.73 -0.39
N SER A 30 -5.33 3.67 0.20
CA SER A 30 -6.00 4.82 0.82
C SER A 30 -5.68 5.03 2.31
N THR A 31 -5.01 4.07 2.95
CA THR A 31 -4.80 4.14 4.41
C THR A 31 -3.87 5.28 4.79
N GLY A 32 -2.71 5.41 4.13
CA GLY A 32 -1.75 6.48 4.40
C GLY A 32 -2.34 7.87 4.16
N PRO A 33 -2.79 8.18 2.93
CA PRO A 33 -3.43 9.46 2.64
C PRO A 33 -4.63 9.77 3.55
N GLY A 34 -5.44 8.77 3.86
CA GLY A 34 -6.60 8.95 4.75
C GLY A 34 -6.25 9.22 6.21
N ILE A 35 -5.10 8.74 6.70
CA ILE A 35 -4.57 9.11 8.02
C ILE A 35 -4.08 10.55 7.98
N ALA A 36 -3.30 10.93 6.96
CA ALA A 36 -2.77 12.28 6.80
C ALA A 36 -3.88 13.32 6.77
N GLU A 37 -4.93 13.09 6.00
CA GLU A 37 -6.10 13.97 5.92
C GLU A 37 -6.76 14.16 7.29
N ARG A 38 -6.94 13.08 8.06
CA ARG A 38 -7.55 13.16 9.40
C ARG A 38 -6.69 13.88 10.42
N LEU A 39 -5.38 13.88 10.25
CA LEU A 39 -4.44 14.57 11.11
C LEU A 39 -4.14 16.00 10.65
N GLY A 40 -4.55 16.39 9.44
CA GLY A 40 -4.15 17.65 8.81
C GLY A 40 -2.66 17.71 8.49
N TRP A 41 -2.03 16.57 8.16
CA TRP A 41 -0.61 16.43 7.91
C TRP A 41 -0.30 16.33 6.42
N ALA A 42 0.97 16.61 6.07
CA ALA A 42 1.44 16.36 4.70
C ALA A 42 1.35 14.87 4.36
N SER A 43 1.02 14.57 3.10
CA SER A 43 0.97 13.20 2.57
C SER A 43 1.84 13.07 1.34
N VAL A 44 2.78 12.10 1.36
CA VAL A 44 3.55 11.73 0.16
C VAL A 44 3.46 10.23 -0.04
N SER A 45 2.98 9.82 -1.20
CA SER A 45 2.71 8.42 -1.50
C SER A 45 3.78 7.79 -2.38
N ASN A 46 3.97 6.47 -2.18
CA ASN A 46 4.78 5.59 -3.04
C ASN A 46 6.26 5.97 -3.11
N ILE A 47 6.83 6.49 -2.02
CA ILE A 47 8.25 6.86 -2.02
C ILE A 47 9.15 5.63 -2.13
N THR A 48 10.29 5.82 -2.78
CA THR A 48 11.35 4.81 -2.90
C THR A 48 12.58 5.13 -2.04
N GLU A 49 12.76 6.39 -1.70
CA GLU A 49 13.89 6.87 -0.88
C GLU A 49 13.44 7.99 0.07
N ALA A 50 14.04 8.04 1.25
CA ALA A 50 13.86 9.12 2.21
C ALA A 50 15.20 9.52 2.81
N SER A 51 15.41 10.82 3.02
CA SER A 51 16.57 11.43 3.68
C SER A 51 16.11 12.39 4.76
N PHE A 52 16.78 12.38 5.90
CA PHE A 52 16.45 13.18 7.07
C PHE A 52 17.57 14.19 7.44
N SER A 53 18.53 14.41 6.55
CA SER A 53 19.61 15.39 6.75
C SER A 53 19.11 16.80 6.46
N GLY A 54 18.89 17.59 7.52
CA GLY A 54 18.47 18.99 7.40
C GLY A 54 17.01 19.18 7.03
N GLY A 55 16.16 18.18 7.30
CA GLY A 55 14.74 18.13 6.97
C GLY A 55 14.36 16.81 6.32
N ILE A 56 13.13 16.68 5.93
CA ILE A 56 12.63 15.46 5.28
C ILE A 56 12.59 15.69 3.77
N THR A 57 13.39 14.93 3.05
CA THR A 57 13.35 14.90 1.57
C THR A 57 13.08 13.47 1.11
N VAL A 58 12.11 13.30 0.25
CA VAL A 58 11.72 12.00 -0.29
C VAL A 58 11.76 11.97 -1.82
N ILE A 59 11.97 10.80 -2.37
CA ILE A 59 11.91 10.55 -3.81
C ILE A 59 10.69 9.67 -4.09
N ALA A 60 9.82 10.17 -4.95
CA ALA A 60 8.64 9.43 -5.39
C ALA A 60 8.68 9.25 -6.91
N PRO A 61 8.39 8.05 -7.46
CA PRO A 61 8.25 7.85 -8.88
C PRO A 61 7.01 8.60 -9.38
N VAL A 62 7.15 9.25 -10.51
CA VAL A 62 6.08 9.95 -11.22
C VAL A 62 6.14 9.55 -12.68
N GLU A 63 5.11 9.88 -13.44
CA GLU A 63 5.11 9.65 -14.88
C GLU A 63 6.28 10.39 -15.55
N GLY A 64 7.09 9.64 -16.28
CA GLY A 64 8.29 10.16 -16.96
C GLY A 64 9.54 10.33 -16.08
N GLY A 65 9.51 9.96 -14.77
CA GLY A 65 10.70 10.08 -13.93
C GLY A 65 10.48 9.98 -12.44
N HIS A 66 11.17 10.83 -11.68
CA HIS A 66 11.11 10.88 -10.22
C HIS A 66 10.94 12.32 -9.74
N ALA A 67 10.06 12.51 -8.79
CA ALA A 67 9.91 13.78 -8.08
C ALA A 67 10.73 13.75 -6.78
N ARG A 68 11.46 14.83 -6.51
CA ARG A 68 12.07 15.10 -5.21
C ARG A 68 11.15 16.03 -4.44
N VAL A 69 10.65 15.59 -3.30
CA VAL A 69 9.71 16.33 -2.48
C VAL A 69 10.34 16.68 -1.15
N SER A 70 10.39 17.96 -0.81
CA SER A 70 10.74 18.43 0.55
C SER A 70 9.47 18.52 1.37
N VAL A 71 9.48 17.90 2.55
CA VAL A 71 8.34 17.85 3.44
C VAL A 71 8.63 18.74 4.65
N THR A 72 7.71 19.65 4.94
CA THR A 72 7.75 20.53 6.11
C THR A 72 6.68 20.12 7.11
N GLY A 73 7.03 20.06 8.38
CA GLY A 73 6.12 19.66 9.45
C GLY A 73 5.84 18.17 9.50
N ASN A 74 4.74 17.81 10.12
CA ASN A 74 4.35 16.43 10.33
C ASN A 74 3.87 15.79 9.01
N ALA A 75 4.19 14.51 8.83
CA ALA A 75 3.90 13.83 7.58
C ALA A 75 3.54 12.36 7.73
N VAL A 76 2.67 11.89 6.83
CA VAL A 76 2.43 10.48 6.58
C VAL A 76 2.99 10.12 5.20
N ILE A 77 3.86 9.13 5.17
CA ILE A 77 4.54 8.70 3.95
C ILE A 77 4.24 7.24 3.68
N SER A 78 3.76 6.94 2.48
CA SER A 78 3.63 5.55 2.04
C SER A 78 4.83 5.11 1.21
N CYS A 79 5.36 3.92 1.53
CA CYS A 79 6.57 3.40 0.93
C CYS A 79 6.27 2.35 -0.14
N ASP A 80 6.93 2.48 -1.28
CA ASP A 80 7.06 1.43 -2.28
C ASP A 80 8.39 0.68 -2.08
N LYS A 81 8.67 -0.29 -2.93
CA LYS A 81 9.93 -1.02 -2.93
C LYS A 81 11.09 -0.07 -3.27
N GLY A 82 11.93 0.20 -2.28
CA GLY A 82 13.15 0.99 -2.42
C GLY A 82 14.42 0.13 -2.47
N ASN A 83 15.56 0.80 -2.38
CA ASN A 83 16.88 0.17 -2.43
C ASN A 83 17.35 -0.39 -1.07
N VAL A 84 16.59 -0.20 -0.01
CA VAL A 84 16.96 -0.64 1.34
C VAL A 84 16.77 -2.15 1.48
N LYS A 85 17.84 -2.85 1.83
CA LYS A 85 17.77 -4.29 2.11
C LYS A 85 17.05 -4.55 3.42
N VAL A 86 16.07 -5.45 3.39
CA VAL A 86 15.34 -5.89 4.59
C VAL A 86 16.31 -6.60 5.54
N ARG A 87 16.35 -6.15 6.79
CA ARG A 87 17.11 -6.81 7.87
C ARG A 87 16.33 -8.03 8.36
N LYS A 88 16.91 -9.21 8.18
CA LYS A 88 16.33 -10.45 8.69
C LYS A 88 16.52 -10.53 10.21
N PRO A 89 15.53 -11.03 10.96
CA PRO A 89 15.66 -11.23 12.39
C PRO A 89 16.71 -12.31 12.69
N ASN A 90 17.53 -12.08 13.73
CA ASN A 90 18.42 -13.09 14.28
C ASN A 90 17.72 -13.86 15.42
N VAL A 91 18.33 -14.97 15.87
CA VAL A 91 17.76 -15.82 16.93
C VAL A 91 17.44 -15.03 18.20
N LYS A 92 18.35 -14.15 18.64
CA LYS A 92 18.14 -13.29 19.82
C LYS A 92 16.92 -12.38 19.63
N GLY A 93 16.78 -11.73 18.48
CA GLY A 93 15.64 -10.87 18.15
C GLY A 93 14.32 -11.62 18.16
N ILE A 94 14.29 -12.86 17.64
CA ILE A 94 13.09 -13.72 17.67
C ILE A 94 12.71 -14.05 19.12
N MET A 95 13.69 -14.40 19.95
CA MET A 95 13.43 -14.72 21.37
C MET A 95 12.93 -13.50 22.16
N MET A 96 13.50 -12.32 21.90
CA MET A 96 13.03 -11.07 22.52
C MET A 96 11.61 -10.71 22.07
N ALA A 97 11.31 -10.84 20.78
CA ALA A 97 9.97 -10.57 20.25
C ALA A 97 8.89 -11.47 20.87
N LYS A 98 9.20 -12.74 21.14
CA LYS A 98 8.27 -13.67 21.84
C LYS A 98 7.91 -13.23 23.26
N ARG A 99 8.76 -12.44 23.91
CA ARG A 99 8.56 -11.93 25.29
C ARG A 99 8.03 -10.51 25.31
N ALA A 100 7.93 -9.86 24.16
CA ALA A 100 7.43 -8.49 24.06
C ALA A 100 5.94 -8.45 24.43
N GLN A 101 5.58 -7.55 25.31
CA GLN A 101 4.19 -7.31 25.66
C GLN A 101 3.57 -6.37 24.62
N VAL A 102 2.41 -6.76 24.09
CA VAL A 102 1.61 -5.91 23.21
C VAL A 102 0.64 -5.11 24.08
N ASN A 103 0.77 -3.79 24.01
CA ASN A 103 -0.17 -2.91 24.70
C ASN A 103 -1.49 -2.85 23.90
N VAL A 104 -2.57 -3.30 24.52
CA VAL A 104 -3.90 -3.29 23.91
C VAL A 104 -4.66 -2.07 24.44
N VAL A 105 -4.96 -1.14 23.56
CA VAL A 105 -5.71 0.11 23.89
C VAL A 105 -7.13 -0.04 23.36
N GLY A 106 -8.10 0.32 24.17
CA GLY A 106 -9.50 0.43 23.72
C GLY A 106 -9.66 1.63 22.79
N GLY A 107 -10.38 1.45 21.69
CA GLY A 107 -10.72 2.53 20.76
C GLY A 107 -12.22 2.53 20.47
N SER A 108 -12.77 3.70 20.16
CA SER A 108 -14.13 3.80 19.64
C SER A 108 -14.17 3.32 18.19
N ALA A 109 -15.03 2.36 17.88
CA ALA A 109 -15.29 1.99 16.50
C ALA A 109 -16.04 3.13 15.80
N PRO A 110 -15.52 3.67 14.68
CA PRO A 110 -16.28 4.62 13.90
C PRO A 110 -17.54 3.95 13.33
N SER A 111 -18.60 4.72 13.16
CA SER A 111 -19.81 4.23 12.50
C SER A 111 -19.47 3.79 11.08
N ASN A 112 -19.84 2.57 10.71
CA ASN A 112 -19.71 2.10 9.34
C ASN A 112 -20.78 2.75 8.47
N SER A 113 -20.35 3.45 7.42
CA SER A 113 -21.23 3.96 6.37
C SER A 113 -21.55 2.94 5.29
N VAL A 114 -20.89 1.78 5.32
CA VAL A 114 -21.03 0.70 4.33
C VAL A 114 -21.30 -0.60 5.05
N THR A 115 -22.35 -1.31 4.61
CA THR A 115 -22.68 -2.65 5.10
C THR A 115 -22.49 -3.66 3.97
N VAL A 116 -21.75 -4.73 4.25
CA VAL A 116 -21.60 -5.85 3.32
C VAL A 116 -22.92 -6.64 3.31
N VAL A 117 -23.63 -6.62 2.19
CA VAL A 117 -24.91 -7.33 2.03
C VAL A 117 -24.68 -8.80 1.75
N SER A 118 -23.75 -9.12 0.87
CA SER A 118 -23.38 -10.50 0.56
C SER A 118 -21.96 -10.59 0.00
N GLN A 119 -21.34 -11.73 0.17
CA GLN A 119 -20.08 -12.11 -0.49
C GLN A 119 -20.28 -13.46 -1.17
N THR A 120 -20.06 -13.50 -2.48
CA THR A 120 -20.11 -14.73 -3.26
C THR A 120 -18.76 -14.94 -3.96
N PRO A 121 -18.33 -16.19 -4.14
CA PRO A 121 -17.17 -16.46 -4.98
C PRO A 121 -17.42 -15.91 -6.40
N PRO A 122 -16.38 -15.40 -7.08
CA PRO A 122 -16.53 -15.00 -8.47
C PRO A 122 -16.94 -16.23 -9.32
N PRO A 123 -17.68 -16.03 -10.42
CA PRO A 123 -18.01 -17.12 -11.32
C PRO A 123 -16.74 -17.80 -11.83
N ALA A 124 -16.79 -19.10 -12.01
CA ALA A 124 -15.68 -19.85 -12.57
C ALA A 124 -15.28 -19.26 -13.94
N LYS A 125 -13.99 -19.01 -14.13
CA LYS A 125 -13.50 -18.59 -15.44
C LYS A 125 -13.64 -19.74 -16.42
N PRO A 126 -14.04 -19.46 -17.68
CA PRO A 126 -14.03 -20.47 -18.75
C PRO A 126 -12.60 -20.99 -18.95
N GLU A 127 -12.48 -22.21 -19.44
CA GLU A 127 -11.17 -22.77 -19.78
C GLU A 127 -10.47 -21.89 -20.83
N GLY A 128 -9.21 -21.59 -20.58
CA GLY A 128 -8.39 -20.83 -21.51
C GLY A 128 -8.02 -21.68 -22.74
N LYS A 129 -8.01 -21.07 -23.91
CA LYS A 129 -7.48 -21.67 -25.14
C LYS A 129 -5.96 -21.57 -25.16
N LYS A 130 -5.26 -22.67 -25.44
CA LYS A 130 -3.80 -22.71 -25.57
C LYS A 130 -3.43 -22.89 -27.03
N PHE A 131 -2.44 -22.14 -27.47
CA PHE A 131 -1.92 -22.18 -28.83
C PHE A 131 -0.41 -22.39 -28.79
N GLU A 132 0.11 -23.19 -29.73
CA GLU A 132 1.54 -23.51 -29.79
C GLU A 132 2.14 -23.07 -31.13
N GLY A 133 3.40 -22.63 -31.06
CA GLY A 133 4.19 -22.24 -32.21
C GLY A 133 3.83 -20.90 -32.85
N GLY A 134 4.76 -20.32 -33.59
CA GLY A 134 4.60 -19.02 -34.23
C GLY A 134 3.50 -18.98 -35.33
N ALA A 135 3.16 -20.12 -35.92
CA ALA A 135 2.09 -20.22 -36.92
C ALA A 135 0.71 -19.87 -36.35
N SER A 136 0.51 -19.99 -35.04
CA SER A 136 -0.75 -19.68 -34.36
C SER A 136 -0.94 -18.17 -34.11
N ALA A 137 0.08 -17.34 -34.31
CA ALA A 137 0.04 -15.91 -33.94
C ALA A 137 -1.11 -15.14 -34.63
N GLN A 138 -1.35 -15.42 -35.91
CA GLN A 138 -2.43 -14.78 -36.67
C GLN A 138 -3.80 -15.18 -36.13
N GLN A 139 -3.99 -16.45 -35.79
CA GLN A 139 -5.23 -16.95 -35.18
C GLN A 139 -5.47 -16.33 -33.80
N VAL A 140 -4.42 -16.23 -32.98
CA VAL A 140 -4.51 -15.58 -31.66
C VAL A 140 -4.89 -14.11 -31.80
N ALA A 141 -4.28 -13.38 -32.74
CA ALA A 141 -4.63 -11.98 -32.98
C ALA A 141 -6.08 -11.80 -33.40
N SER A 142 -6.62 -12.67 -34.29
CA SER A 142 -8.03 -12.63 -34.67
C SER A 142 -8.94 -12.90 -33.48
N LEU A 143 -8.64 -13.89 -32.64
CA LEU A 143 -9.43 -14.19 -31.44
C LEU A 143 -9.40 -13.08 -30.41
N LEU A 144 -8.26 -12.42 -30.23
CA LEU A 144 -8.15 -11.27 -29.34
C LEU A 144 -9.00 -10.08 -29.82
N ARG A 145 -9.11 -9.92 -31.14
CA ARG A 145 -9.94 -8.88 -31.77
C ARG A 145 -11.43 -9.25 -31.75
N ASP A 146 -11.76 -10.43 -32.29
CA ASP A 146 -13.14 -10.75 -32.64
C ASP A 146 -13.92 -11.38 -31.50
N GLU A 147 -13.23 -12.12 -30.59
CA GLU A 147 -13.84 -12.81 -29.46
C GLU A 147 -13.64 -12.05 -28.15
N ALA A 148 -12.40 -11.62 -27.86
CA ALA A 148 -12.05 -10.97 -26.58
C ALA A 148 -12.23 -9.45 -26.60
N ASN A 149 -12.26 -8.80 -27.76
CA ASN A 149 -12.39 -7.35 -27.93
C ASN A 149 -11.35 -6.54 -27.14
N VAL A 150 -10.09 -7.00 -27.11
CA VAL A 150 -9.02 -6.35 -26.35
C VAL A 150 -7.99 -5.65 -27.25
N ILE A 151 -8.04 -5.83 -28.57
CA ILE A 151 -7.21 -5.14 -29.56
C ILE A 151 -8.05 -4.73 -30.78
#